data_0a8e10da705480a948e6a8ad098d4891
#
_entry.id   0a8e10da705480a948e6a8ad098d4891
#
_cell.length_a   1.000
_cell.length_b   1.000
_cell.length_c   1.000
_cell.angle_alpha   90.00
_cell.angle_beta   90.00
_cell.angle_gamma   90.00
#
_symmetry.space_group_name_H-M   'P 1'
#
loop_
_entity.id
_entity.type
_entity.pdbx_description
1 polymer ?
#
loop_
_entity_poly.entity_id
_entity_poly.type
_entity_poly.pdbx_seq_one_letter_code
_entity_poly.pdbx_strand_id
1 'polypeptide(L)'
;MKNKTILLLIILLAIFLRFFMLGKNPPSLYWDEASLGYNAYSILKTGHDEFGQKLPLDKFIAFGDYKPVGYIYAIVPSIALFGLNEFAIRFPSALSGVLMVIVTYYLVKKLFRKEKLALISAFLLAVSPWSLHLSRAAFEANLAALLNLLAVYFFVKGAKEKGYYLIFSMICFAGTFYTFNSNRVLMPLLLFALFLVYIKDLWKKKQWFVGSIIIIFILLLPLAPYLRSRESRLRFHEVNIFSNLNVVVQANQRIAADGGTRLAKLAHHRFFGHASNFLKHYFDHFSGEFLFISGDANPRLSVRSVGELYLLELPFFLIGLYLLLKNIKKKPYLLILLWFLLSPIPAAAARETPHALRIVSILPTPQIISALGLLFVFNYFRKYRFFSLFLVTYSLFFALSFLYYLHSYYFVFPKLYANQWLDGYKQAVNYVSENQNKYDKIYITNHYSRPYIYLLLYLNYPPVKYNKLVDRERDWYGNWSVKSFDKYIFGDDIEETDKRILYLGKPGKNTAKLSKIDEIKDSNQKTVFWVFEK
;
A
#
# COMPACT_ATOMS: atom_id res chain seq x y z
N MET A 1 -24.26 22.60 -16.18
CA MET A 1 -24.44 22.61 -14.72
C MET A 1 -24.55 21.19 -14.14
N LYS A 2 -25.48 20.34 -14.60
CA LYS A 2 -25.75 18.99 -14.05
C LYS A 2 -24.51 18.09 -13.84
N ASN A 3 -23.58 18.00 -14.82
CA ASN A 3 -22.39 17.14 -14.68
C ASN A 3 -21.35 17.63 -13.67
N LYS A 4 -21.22 18.95 -13.48
CA LYS A 4 -20.32 19.52 -12.46
C LYS A 4 -20.85 19.22 -11.05
N THR A 5 -22.19 19.30 -10.87
CA THR A 5 -22.84 18.96 -9.61
C THR A 5 -22.65 17.48 -9.25
N ILE A 6 -22.81 16.56 -10.24
CA ILE A 6 -22.57 15.12 -10.05
C ILE A 6 -21.12 14.87 -9.64
N LEU A 7 -20.14 15.49 -10.33
CA LEU A 7 -18.74 15.36 -9.96
C LEU A 7 -18.46 15.85 -8.54
N LEU A 8 -19.03 16.99 -8.15
CA LEU A 8 -18.90 17.51 -6.79
C LEU A 8 -19.44 16.52 -5.75
N LEU A 9 -20.61 15.93 -6.00
CA LEU A 9 -21.19 14.91 -5.11
C LEU A 9 -20.29 13.66 -5.01
N ILE A 10 -19.69 13.22 -6.11
CA ILE A 10 -18.73 12.10 -6.11
C ILE A 10 -17.51 12.46 -5.26
N ILE A 11 -16.97 13.68 -5.38
CA ILE A 11 -15.82 14.15 -4.60
C ILE A 11 -16.17 14.22 -3.12
N LEU A 12 -17.32 14.80 -2.77
CA LEU A 12 -17.78 14.87 -1.38
C LEU A 12 -17.97 13.47 -0.77
N LEU A 13 -18.54 12.54 -1.52
CA LEU A 13 -18.64 11.13 -1.13
C LEU A 13 -17.24 10.52 -0.91
N ALA A 14 -16.30 10.77 -1.81
CA ALA A 14 -14.93 10.27 -1.69
C ALA A 14 -14.21 10.82 -0.45
N ILE A 15 -14.40 12.11 -0.14
CA ILE A 15 -13.88 12.75 1.07
C ILE A 15 -14.50 12.10 2.31
N PHE A 16 -15.83 12.02 2.37
CA PHE A 16 -16.52 11.42 3.51
C PHE A 16 -16.04 10.01 3.80
N LEU A 17 -16.03 9.13 2.79
CA LEU A 17 -15.66 7.72 2.95
C LEU A 17 -14.20 7.52 3.39
N ARG A 18 -13.29 8.42 3.02
CA ARG A 18 -11.86 8.28 3.35
C ARG A 18 -11.49 8.94 4.67
N PHE A 19 -12.18 9.99 5.06
CA PHE A 19 -11.84 10.73 6.28
C PHE A 19 -12.73 10.40 7.48
N PHE A 20 -13.95 9.87 7.27
CA PHE A 20 -14.83 9.49 8.37
C PHE A 20 -14.16 8.43 9.27
N MET A 21 -13.98 8.74 10.54
CA MET A 21 -13.31 7.88 11.53
C MET A 21 -11.88 7.42 11.14
N LEU A 22 -11.13 8.20 10.37
CA LEU A 22 -9.79 7.82 9.88
C LEU A 22 -8.80 7.51 11.01
N GLY A 23 -8.85 8.23 12.13
CA GLY A 23 -7.99 7.96 13.30
C GLY A 23 -8.47 6.78 14.17
N LYS A 24 -9.66 6.19 13.89
CA LYS A 24 -10.25 5.13 14.71
C LYS A 24 -10.39 3.78 13.98
N ASN A 25 -10.46 3.80 12.66
CA ASN A 25 -10.60 2.60 11.84
C ASN A 25 -9.73 2.70 10.57
N PRO A 26 -8.75 1.82 10.40
CA PRO A 26 -8.40 0.61 11.20
C PRO A 26 -8.17 0.88 12.69
N PRO A 27 -8.37 -0.14 13.58
CA PRO A 27 -8.52 0.09 15.03
C PRO A 27 -7.26 0.60 15.73
N SER A 28 -6.08 0.35 15.17
CA SER A 28 -4.79 0.81 15.70
C SER A 28 -3.81 1.07 14.56
N LEU A 29 -2.62 1.59 14.87
CA LEU A 29 -1.52 1.68 13.91
C LEU A 29 -0.76 0.35 13.87
N TYR A 30 -0.57 -0.19 12.67
CA TYR A 30 0.39 -1.26 12.45
C TYR A 30 1.82 -0.73 12.62
N TRP A 31 2.79 -1.57 12.98
CA TRP A 31 4.16 -1.10 13.29
C TRP A 31 4.81 -0.27 12.15
N ASP A 32 4.51 -0.58 10.87
CA ASP A 32 5.02 0.23 9.76
C ASP A 32 4.43 1.65 9.76
N GLU A 33 3.13 1.80 10.05
CA GLU A 33 2.50 3.12 10.21
C GLU A 33 3.12 3.89 11.39
N ALA A 34 3.37 3.20 12.50
CA ALA A 34 4.00 3.80 13.68
C ALA A 34 5.44 4.26 13.38
N SER A 35 6.22 3.43 12.66
CA SER A 35 7.57 3.79 12.23
C SER A 35 7.58 4.99 11.27
N LEU A 36 6.70 5.01 10.28
CA LEU A 36 6.54 6.14 9.36
C LEU A 36 6.19 7.43 10.12
N GLY A 37 5.25 7.33 11.09
CA GLY A 37 4.82 8.46 11.92
C GLY A 37 5.95 9.00 12.79
N TYR A 38 6.67 8.13 13.51
CA TYR A 38 7.74 8.59 14.39
C TYR A 38 8.95 9.13 13.61
N ASN A 39 9.32 8.52 12.48
CA ASN A 39 10.36 9.06 11.60
C ASN A 39 10.00 10.44 11.05
N ALA A 40 8.75 10.65 10.63
CA ALA A 40 8.27 11.96 10.19
C ALA A 40 8.30 13.00 11.32
N TYR A 41 7.92 12.61 12.54
CA TYR A 41 8.01 13.45 13.73
C TYR A 41 9.47 13.79 14.07
N SER A 42 10.38 12.82 14.02
CA SER A 42 11.80 13.02 14.24
C SER A 42 12.39 14.02 13.23
N ILE A 43 12.11 13.86 11.93
CA ILE A 43 12.51 14.78 10.88
C ILE A 43 11.95 16.18 11.11
N LEU A 44 10.67 16.30 11.48
CA LEU A 44 10.04 17.60 11.77
C LEU A 44 10.73 18.32 12.93
N LYS A 45 11.13 17.61 13.98
CA LYS A 45 11.71 18.19 15.19
C LYS A 45 13.20 18.44 15.10
N THR A 46 13.95 17.61 14.36
CA THR A 46 15.42 17.58 14.42
C THR A 46 16.09 17.63 13.04
N GLY A 47 15.35 17.43 11.96
CA GLY A 47 15.91 17.22 10.63
C GLY A 47 16.57 15.84 10.46
N HIS A 48 16.44 14.92 11.43
CA HIS A 48 17.04 13.60 11.39
C HIS A 48 15.97 12.52 11.58
N ASP A 49 16.16 11.35 10.96
CA ASP A 49 15.30 10.19 11.17
C ASP A 49 15.57 9.49 12.52
N GLU A 50 14.89 8.39 12.79
CA GLU A 50 15.04 7.56 13.99
C GLU A 50 16.48 7.06 14.18
N PHE A 51 17.23 6.86 13.11
CA PHE A 51 18.62 6.40 13.12
C PHE A 51 19.64 7.52 13.08
N GLY A 52 19.23 8.79 13.14
CA GLY A 52 20.09 9.97 13.12
C GLY A 52 20.56 10.37 11.71
N GLN A 53 19.99 9.83 10.64
CA GLN A 53 20.31 10.25 9.27
C GLN A 53 19.67 11.61 8.99
N LYS A 54 20.49 12.58 8.55
CA LYS A 54 20.03 13.93 8.23
C LYS A 54 19.27 13.93 6.90
N LEU A 55 18.00 14.34 6.95
CA LEU A 55 17.10 14.50 5.79
C LEU A 55 17.29 13.37 4.74
N PRO A 56 17.07 12.09 5.09
CA PRO A 56 17.33 10.98 4.18
C PRO A 56 16.53 11.13 2.89
N LEU A 57 17.19 11.03 1.72
CA LEU A 57 16.56 11.15 0.41
C LEU A 57 16.45 9.80 -0.33
N ASP A 58 17.33 8.87 -0.05
CA ASP A 58 17.44 7.61 -0.78
C ASP A 58 16.64 6.47 -0.11
N LYS A 59 16.73 6.38 1.20
CA LYS A 59 16.12 5.33 2.03
C LYS A 59 16.00 5.79 3.48
N PHE A 60 15.12 5.14 4.23
CA PHE A 60 15.17 5.14 5.69
C PHE A 60 15.15 3.70 6.21
N ILE A 61 15.59 3.51 7.45
CA ILE A 61 15.65 2.19 8.09
C ILE A 61 14.40 2.01 8.94
N ALA A 62 13.64 0.94 8.66
CA ALA A 62 12.54 0.51 9.49
C ALA A 62 12.78 -0.95 9.88
N PHE A 63 13.19 -1.19 11.13
CA PHE A 63 13.39 -2.52 11.68
C PHE A 63 14.42 -3.40 10.92
N GLY A 64 15.36 -2.79 10.21
CA GLY A 64 16.31 -3.49 9.34
C GLY A 64 15.92 -3.55 7.86
N ASP A 65 14.68 -3.21 7.53
CA ASP A 65 14.23 -3.02 6.16
C ASP A 65 14.56 -1.60 5.67
N TYR A 66 15.00 -1.51 4.42
CA TYR A 66 15.34 -0.24 3.77
C TYR A 66 14.18 0.22 2.89
N LYS A 67 13.41 1.18 3.40
CA LYS A 67 12.18 1.66 2.76
C LYS A 67 12.36 2.98 2.03
N PRO A 68 11.53 3.25 1.00
CA PRO A 68 11.46 4.55 0.34
C PRO A 68 10.96 5.66 1.27
N VAL A 69 11.50 6.86 1.13
CA VAL A 69 11.27 8.00 2.04
C VAL A 69 10.05 8.86 1.70
N GLY A 70 9.49 8.73 0.50
CA GLY A 70 8.49 9.67 -0.03
C GLY A 70 7.26 9.84 0.85
N TYR A 71 6.77 8.78 1.48
CA TYR A 71 5.60 8.86 2.35
C TYR A 71 5.91 9.55 3.68
N ILE A 72 7.11 9.38 4.24
CA ILE A 72 7.55 10.10 5.46
C ILE A 72 7.46 11.61 5.23
N TYR A 73 8.00 12.09 4.10
CA TYR A 73 7.94 13.52 3.77
C TYR A 73 6.52 14.02 3.51
N ALA A 74 5.61 13.17 3.05
CA ALA A 74 4.19 13.51 2.94
C ALA A 74 3.50 13.60 4.32
N ILE A 75 3.96 12.83 5.33
CA ILE A 75 3.45 12.89 6.71
C ILE A 75 3.95 14.13 7.46
N VAL A 76 5.18 14.62 7.22
CA VAL A 76 5.77 15.76 7.94
C VAL A 76 4.82 16.97 8.03
N PRO A 77 4.28 17.52 6.92
CA PRO A 77 3.32 18.62 7.01
C PRO A 77 2.01 18.24 7.72
N SER A 78 1.58 17.00 7.61
CA SER A 78 0.38 16.51 8.29
C SER A 78 0.57 16.50 9.82
N ILE A 79 1.71 16.03 10.31
CA ILE A 79 2.05 16.07 11.74
C ILE A 79 2.23 17.52 12.22
N ALA A 80 2.81 18.39 11.41
CA ALA A 80 2.94 19.81 11.77
C ALA A 80 1.58 20.48 11.99
N LEU A 81 0.55 20.07 11.24
CA LEU A 81 -0.80 20.64 11.31
C LEU A 81 -1.68 19.98 12.38
N PHE A 82 -1.62 18.66 12.51
CA PHE A 82 -2.58 17.88 13.33
C PHE A 82 -1.94 17.23 14.56
N GLY A 83 -0.63 17.38 14.76
CA GLY A 83 0.11 16.68 15.81
C GLY A 83 0.41 15.21 15.46
N LEU A 84 1.21 14.55 16.30
CA LEU A 84 1.58 13.15 16.11
C LEU A 84 0.44 12.24 16.62
N ASN A 85 -0.40 11.77 15.71
CA ASN A 85 -1.53 10.88 15.97
C ASN A 85 -1.90 10.06 14.73
N GLU A 86 -2.81 9.09 14.91
CA GLU A 86 -3.25 8.17 13.86
C GLU A 86 -3.85 8.89 12.64
N PHE A 87 -4.62 9.95 12.88
CA PHE A 87 -5.22 10.74 11.81
C PHE A 87 -4.16 11.41 10.95
N ALA A 88 -3.18 12.07 11.58
CA ALA A 88 -2.11 12.77 10.88
C ALA A 88 -1.24 11.82 10.04
N ILE A 89 -0.96 10.62 10.55
CA ILE A 89 -0.15 9.60 9.87
C ILE A 89 -0.89 9.05 8.63
N ARG A 90 -2.20 8.86 8.71
CA ARG A 90 -3.06 8.32 7.64
C ARG A 90 -3.54 9.37 6.65
N PHE A 91 -3.52 10.65 7.03
CA PHE A 91 -4.04 11.76 6.23
C PHE A 91 -3.49 11.81 4.80
N PRO A 92 -2.17 11.66 4.52
CA PRO A 92 -1.64 11.72 3.15
C PRO A 92 -2.19 10.60 2.26
N SER A 93 -2.40 9.39 2.80
CA SER A 93 -2.98 8.27 2.07
C SER A 93 -4.46 8.52 1.75
N ALA A 94 -5.25 9.00 2.72
CA ALA A 94 -6.65 9.34 2.52
C ALA A 94 -6.83 10.46 1.48
N LEU A 95 -6.01 11.51 1.56
CA LEU A 95 -5.99 12.59 0.58
C LEU A 95 -5.62 12.07 -0.81
N SER A 96 -4.61 11.19 -0.90
CA SER A 96 -4.23 10.54 -2.17
C SER A 96 -5.39 9.80 -2.79
N GLY A 97 -6.16 9.04 -1.99
CA GLY A 97 -7.36 8.34 -2.47
C GLY A 97 -8.44 9.27 -3.02
N VAL A 98 -8.67 10.44 -2.40
CA VAL A 98 -9.59 11.47 -2.92
C VAL A 98 -9.08 12.07 -4.23
N LEU A 99 -7.81 12.44 -4.27
CA LEU A 99 -7.19 13.01 -5.47
C LEU A 99 -7.17 12.02 -6.64
N MET A 100 -7.01 10.72 -6.37
CA MET A 100 -7.13 9.68 -7.41
C MET A 100 -8.52 9.69 -8.06
N VAL A 101 -9.61 9.88 -7.31
CA VAL A 101 -10.97 10.00 -7.86
C VAL A 101 -11.08 11.21 -8.81
N ILE A 102 -10.56 12.35 -8.40
CA ILE A 102 -10.56 13.58 -9.19
C ILE A 102 -9.74 13.42 -10.48
N VAL A 103 -8.50 12.92 -10.35
CA VAL A 103 -7.60 12.75 -11.50
C VAL A 103 -8.13 11.68 -12.46
N THR A 104 -8.78 10.63 -11.97
CA THR A 104 -9.45 9.61 -12.80
C THR A 104 -10.51 10.23 -13.69
N TYR A 105 -11.37 11.09 -13.15
CA TYR A 105 -12.36 11.80 -13.96
C TYR A 105 -11.68 12.59 -15.09
N TYR A 106 -10.66 13.38 -14.78
CA TYR A 106 -9.97 14.18 -15.79
C TYR A 106 -9.21 13.34 -16.82
N LEU A 107 -8.55 12.26 -16.38
CA LEU A 107 -7.85 11.33 -17.28
C LEU A 107 -8.82 10.67 -18.26
N VAL A 108 -9.93 10.08 -17.76
CA VAL A 108 -10.91 9.37 -18.60
C VAL A 108 -11.60 10.33 -19.56
N LYS A 109 -11.97 11.53 -19.09
CA LYS A 109 -12.52 12.59 -19.95
C LYS A 109 -11.54 12.98 -21.07
N LYS A 110 -10.24 13.07 -20.73
CA LYS A 110 -9.19 13.39 -21.70
C LYS A 110 -8.94 12.27 -22.71
N LEU A 111 -8.93 11.02 -22.26
CA LEU A 111 -8.69 9.86 -23.12
C LEU A 111 -9.85 9.60 -24.09
N PHE A 112 -11.07 9.51 -23.57
CA PHE A 112 -12.24 9.02 -24.31
C PHE A 112 -13.18 10.13 -24.80
N ARG A 113 -13.03 11.36 -24.30
CA ARG A 113 -13.92 12.51 -24.60
C ARG A 113 -15.40 12.21 -24.29
N LYS A 114 -15.67 11.35 -23.28
CA LYS A 114 -17.01 10.93 -22.86
C LYS A 114 -17.22 11.27 -21.40
N GLU A 115 -18.01 12.30 -21.12
CA GLU A 115 -18.29 12.81 -19.78
C GLU A 115 -18.91 11.74 -18.88
N LYS A 116 -19.92 11.01 -19.37
CA LYS A 116 -20.59 9.94 -18.61
C LYS A 116 -19.61 8.84 -18.19
N LEU A 117 -18.70 8.43 -19.10
CA LEU A 117 -17.67 7.45 -18.78
C LEU A 117 -16.75 7.93 -17.66
N ALA A 118 -16.34 9.20 -17.72
CA ALA A 118 -15.48 9.79 -16.70
C ALA A 118 -16.16 9.85 -15.33
N LEU A 119 -17.44 10.23 -15.28
CA LEU A 119 -18.21 10.24 -14.01
C LEU A 119 -18.40 8.83 -13.44
N ILE A 120 -18.74 7.83 -14.27
CA ILE A 120 -18.92 6.45 -13.83
C ILE A 120 -17.58 5.89 -13.31
N SER A 121 -16.47 6.09 -14.02
CA SER A 121 -15.15 5.62 -13.59
C SER A 121 -14.73 6.25 -12.25
N ALA A 122 -14.95 7.56 -12.09
CA ALA A 122 -14.67 8.28 -10.84
C ALA A 122 -15.57 7.79 -9.69
N PHE A 123 -16.85 7.54 -9.94
CA PHE A 123 -17.78 7.00 -8.96
C PHE A 123 -17.38 5.59 -8.51
N LEU A 124 -17.11 4.67 -9.45
CA LEU A 124 -16.67 3.32 -9.12
C LEU A 124 -15.38 3.32 -8.32
N LEU A 125 -14.42 4.22 -8.63
CA LEU A 125 -13.21 4.37 -7.82
C LEU A 125 -13.50 4.97 -6.43
N ALA A 126 -14.45 5.90 -6.34
CA ALA A 126 -14.82 6.51 -5.06
C ALA A 126 -15.37 5.50 -4.06
N VAL A 127 -16.13 4.50 -4.54
CA VAL A 127 -16.78 3.47 -3.71
C VAL A 127 -16.08 2.10 -3.75
N SER A 128 -15.00 1.94 -4.52
CA SER A 128 -14.26 0.68 -4.68
C SER A 128 -13.73 0.17 -3.34
N PRO A 129 -13.98 -1.09 -2.95
CA PRO A 129 -13.40 -1.71 -1.76
C PRO A 129 -11.88 -1.59 -1.73
N TRP A 130 -11.21 -1.87 -2.84
CA TRP A 130 -9.76 -1.76 -2.99
C TRP A 130 -9.24 -0.36 -2.66
N SER A 131 -9.76 0.64 -3.37
CA SER A 131 -9.32 2.04 -3.19
C SER A 131 -9.66 2.57 -1.79
N LEU A 132 -10.82 2.22 -1.23
CA LEU A 132 -11.23 2.66 0.10
C LEU A 132 -10.36 2.04 1.18
N HIS A 133 -10.18 0.73 1.17
CA HIS A 133 -9.42 0.03 2.20
C HIS A 133 -7.97 0.53 2.26
N LEU A 134 -7.26 0.55 1.12
CA LEU A 134 -5.86 0.95 1.07
C LEU A 134 -5.64 2.45 1.33
N SER A 135 -6.61 3.31 1.04
CA SER A 135 -6.47 4.75 1.30
C SER A 135 -6.70 5.15 2.77
N ARG A 136 -7.17 4.23 3.62
CA ARG A 136 -7.48 4.51 5.03
C ARG A 136 -6.40 4.06 6.01
N ALA A 137 -5.33 3.45 5.52
CA ALA A 137 -4.11 3.16 6.27
C ALA A 137 -2.94 3.94 5.67
N ALA A 138 -1.85 4.11 6.42
CA ALA A 138 -0.68 4.86 5.97
C ALA A 138 0.19 4.02 5.02
N PHE A 139 -0.41 3.53 3.95
CA PHE A 139 0.31 2.79 2.93
C PHE A 139 0.95 3.74 1.91
N GLU A 140 2.28 3.75 1.87
CA GLU A 140 3.08 4.50 0.90
C GLU A 140 2.73 4.16 -0.55
N ALA A 141 2.29 2.92 -0.80
CA ALA A 141 1.87 2.46 -2.11
C ALA A 141 0.66 3.22 -2.67
N ASN A 142 -0.25 3.71 -1.81
CA ASN A 142 -1.41 4.49 -2.25
C ASN A 142 -1.01 5.88 -2.74
N LEU A 143 -0.04 6.54 -2.08
CA LEU A 143 0.56 7.79 -2.58
C LEU A 143 1.28 7.55 -3.92
N ALA A 144 2.02 6.44 -4.04
CA ALA A 144 2.67 6.08 -5.29
C ALA A 144 1.67 5.83 -6.43
N ALA A 145 0.50 5.25 -6.13
CA ALA A 145 -0.58 5.07 -7.11
C ALA A 145 -1.15 6.41 -7.60
N LEU A 146 -1.32 7.40 -6.70
CA LEU A 146 -1.68 8.76 -7.09
C LEU A 146 -0.63 9.39 -8.01
N LEU A 147 0.66 9.32 -7.62
CA LEU A 147 1.75 9.86 -8.42
C LEU A 147 1.83 9.20 -9.80
N ASN A 148 1.61 7.88 -9.86
CA ASN A 148 1.51 7.13 -11.11
C ASN A 148 0.35 7.64 -11.99
N LEU A 149 -0.83 7.79 -11.42
CA LEU A 149 -2.02 8.29 -12.13
C LEU A 149 -1.81 9.73 -12.64
N LEU A 150 -1.22 10.60 -11.82
CA LEU A 150 -0.83 11.97 -12.23
C LEU A 150 0.20 11.95 -13.36
N ALA A 151 1.21 11.08 -13.27
CA ALA A 151 2.22 10.92 -14.31
C ALA A 151 1.61 10.54 -15.65
N VAL A 152 0.71 9.55 -15.68
CA VAL A 152 -0.02 9.15 -16.89
C VAL A 152 -0.90 10.30 -17.41
N TYR A 153 -1.62 10.99 -16.52
CA TYR A 153 -2.47 12.13 -16.88
C TYR A 153 -1.66 13.24 -17.54
N PHE A 154 -0.57 13.67 -16.91
CA PHE A 154 0.30 14.72 -17.46
C PHE A 154 1.02 14.27 -18.73
N PHE A 155 1.41 12.99 -18.84
CA PHE A 155 1.99 12.46 -20.08
C PHE A 155 1.02 12.58 -21.25
N VAL A 156 -0.23 12.10 -21.06
CA VAL A 156 -1.27 12.19 -22.10
C VAL A 156 -1.56 13.64 -22.46
N LYS A 157 -1.59 14.53 -21.49
CA LYS A 157 -1.81 15.96 -21.70
C LYS A 157 -0.62 16.59 -22.43
N GLY A 158 0.60 16.22 -22.06
CA GLY A 158 1.84 16.65 -22.69
C GLY A 158 1.95 16.21 -24.15
N ALA A 159 1.63 14.95 -24.43
CA ALA A 159 1.62 14.42 -25.80
C ALA A 159 0.56 15.09 -26.68
N LYS A 160 -0.66 15.33 -26.15
CA LYS A 160 -1.80 15.83 -26.95
C LYS A 160 -1.91 17.36 -27.00
N GLU A 161 -1.47 18.09 -25.96
CA GLU A 161 -1.65 19.55 -25.86
C GLU A 161 -0.29 20.26 -25.84
N LYS A 162 0.15 20.70 -24.67
CA LYS A 162 1.37 21.51 -24.48
C LYS A 162 2.51 20.64 -23.92
N GLY A 163 3.66 20.61 -24.62
CA GLY A 163 4.79 19.73 -24.31
C GLY A 163 5.33 19.84 -22.89
N TYR A 164 5.24 21.02 -22.24
CA TYR A 164 5.75 21.22 -20.87
C TYR A 164 5.08 20.31 -19.83
N TYR A 165 3.86 19.77 -20.08
CA TYR A 165 3.25 18.78 -19.19
C TYR A 165 4.04 17.47 -19.09
N LEU A 166 4.93 17.17 -20.06
CA LEU A 166 5.84 16.03 -19.98
C LEU A 166 6.82 16.16 -18.80
N ILE A 167 7.22 17.41 -18.47
CA ILE A 167 8.07 17.68 -17.30
C ILE A 167 7.34 17.27 -16.01
N PHE A 168 6.09 17.71 -15.82
CA PHE A 168 5.30 17.31 -14.65
C PHE A 168 5.05 15.81 -14.59
N SER A 169 4.88 15.16 -15.76
CA SER A 169 4.80 13.70 -15.84
C SER A 169 6.05 13.04 -15.28
N MET A 170 7.24 13.47 -15.71
CA MET A 170 8.51 12.89 -15.27
C MET A 170 8.81 13.18 -13.79
N ILE A 171 8.42 14.34 -13.28
CA ILE A 171 8.48 14.64 -11.83
C ILE A 171 7.62 13.65 -11.04
N CYS A 172 6.38 13.40 -11.46
CA CYS A 172 5.51 12.42 -10.82
C CYS A 172 6.08 11.01 -10.93
N PHE A 173 6.59 10.59 -12.09
CA PHE A 173 7.26 9.30 -12.25
C PHE A 173 8.48 9.17 -11.33
N ALA A 174 9.34 10.18 -11.25
CA ALA A 174 10.46 10.18 -10.31
C ALA A 174 9.96 10.03 -8.86
N GLY A 175 8.93 10.77 -8.48
CA GLY A 175 8.32 10.68 -7.15
C GLY A 175 7.87 9.27 -6.77
N THR A 176 7.41 8.44 -7.73
CA THR A 176 7.02 7.06 -7.44
C THR A 176 8.19 6.19 -7.01
N PHE A 177 9.42 6.43 -7.53
CA PHE A 177 10.63 5.68 -7.15
C PHE A 177 11.03 5.93 -5.69
N TYR A 178 10.76 7.14 -5.20
CA TYR A 178 10.99 7.54 -3.81
C TYR A 178 9.86 7.12 -2.87
N THR A 179 8.74 6.58 -3.41
CA THR A 179 7.55 6.30 -2.61
C THR A 179 7.29 4.80 -2.46
N PHE A 180 7.48 3.98 -3.51
CA PHE A 180 7.14 2.56 -3.43
C PHE A 180 8.03 1.66 -4.31
N ASN A 181 8.54 0.57 -3.73
CA ASN A 181 9.51 -0.31 -4.40
C ASN A 181 8.96 -0.97 -5.69
N SER A 182 7.70 -1.44 -5.70
CA SER A 182 7.11 -2.08 -6.90
C SER A 182 7.08 -1.12 -8.10
N ASN A 183 6.96 0.18 -7.86
CA ASN A 183 6.93 1.18 -8.91
C ASN A 183 8.29 1.37 -9.59
N ARG A 184 9.40 0.98 -8.95
CA ARG A 184 10.73 0.98 -9.57
C ARG A 184 10.82 0.03 -10.76
N VAL A 185 9.97 -1.00 -10.80
CA VAL A 185 9.83 -1.94 -11.93
C VAL A 185 8.67 -1.52 -12.86
N LEU A 186 7.52 -1.16 -12.28
CA LEU A 186 6.34 -0.83 -13.08
C LEU A 186 6.54 0.44 -13.92
N MET A 187 7.17 1.47 -13.36
CA MET A 187 7.26 2.78 -14.03
C MET A 187 8.05 2.77 -15.33
N PRO A 188 9.25 2.15 -15.43
CA PRO A 188 9.93 2.00 -16.71
C PRO A 188 9.08 1.30 -17.77
N LEU A 189 8.37 0.24 -17.38
CA LEU A 189 7.49 -0.52 -18.28
C LEU A 189 6.30 0.35 -18.77
N LEU A 190 5.67 1.07 -17.86
CA LEU A 190 4.54 1.93 -18.19
C LEU A 190 4.98 3.16 -19.01
N LEU A 191 6.12 3.74 -18.69
CA LEU A 191 6.70 4.85 -19.46
C LEU A 191 7.03 4.39 -20.89
N PHE A 192 7.60 3.19 -21.02
CA PHE A 192 7.86 2.59 -22.34
C PHE A 192 6.56 2.33 -23.13
N ALA A 193 5.52 1.81 -22.47
CA ALA A 193 4.21 1.63 -23.09
C ALA A 193 3.61 2.98 -23.55
N LEU A 194 3.67 4.02 -22.72
CA LEU A 194 3.24 5.37 -23.06
C LEU A 194 4.03 5.93 -24.26
N PHE A 195 5.35 5.72 -24.27
CA PHE A 195 6.19 6.12 -25.41
C PHE A 195 5.73 5.47 -26.70
N LEU A 196 5.54 4.14 -26.70
CA LEU A 196 5.08 3.43 -27.90
C LEU A 196 3.70 3.89 -28.37
N VAL A 197 2.74 4.08 -27.46
CA VAL A 197 1.38 4.51 -27.79
C VAL A 197 1.35 5.93 -28.37
N TYR A 198 2.22 6.82 -27.87
CA TYR A 198 2.22 8.25 -28.24
C TYR A 198 3.43 8.69 -29.07
N ILE A 199 4.24 7.77 -29.60
CA ILE A 199 5.51 8.07 -30.30
C ILE A 199 5.33 9.14 -31.40
N LYS A 200 4.27 9.05 -32.22
CA LYS A 200 4.00 10.04 -33.29
C LYS A 200 3.67 11.43 -32.74
N ASP A 201 3.02 11.52 -31.56
CA ASP A 201 2.69 12.78 -30.91
C ASP A 201 3.93 13.40 -30.25
N LEU A 202 4.77 12.57 -29.63
CA LEU A 202 6.02 12.96 -28.97
C LEU A 202 7.06 13.48 -29.96
N TRP A 203 7.13 12.89 -31.15
CA TRP A 203 8.06 13.35 -32.20
C TRP A 203 7.83 14.81 -32.58
N LYS A 204 6.57 15.26 -32.57
CA LYS A 204 6.21 16.67 -32.80
C LYS A 204 6.64 17.58 -31.65
N LYS A 205 7.02 17.03 -30.52
CA LYS A 205 7.37 17.72 -29.28
C LYS A 205 8.71 17.23 -28.70
N LYS A 206 9.61 16.77 -29.57
CA LYS A 206 10.87 16.11 -29.22
C LYS A 206 11.71 16.88 -28.18
N GLN A 207 11.76 18.21 -28.28
CA GLN A 207 12.53 19.04 -27.34
C GLN A 207 12.00 18.90 -25.90
N TRP A 208 10.67 18.96 -25.72
CA TRP A 208 10.02 18.77 -24.41
C TRP A 208 10.18 17.35 -23.90
N PHE A 209 10.10 16.36 -24.80
CA PHE A 209 10.27 14.96 -24.42
C PHE A 209 11.71 14.68 -23.96
N VAL A 210 12.71 15.09 -24.75
CA VAL A 210 14.12 14.92 -24.38
C VAL A 210 14.44 15.68 -23.08
N GLY A 211 14.01 16.95 -22.96
CA GLY A 211 14.19 17.72 -21.74
C GLY A 211 13.54 17.06 -20.52
N SER A 212 12.36 16.46 -20.68
CA SER A 212 11.69 15.76 -19.58
C SER A 212 12.39 14.45 -19.18
N ILE A 213 13.00 13.74 -20.13
CA ILE A 213 13.85 12.57 -19.84
C ILE A 213 15.12 12.98 -19.08
N ILE A 214 15.75 14.09 -19.45
CA ILE A 214 16.90 14.61 -18.68
C ILE A 214 16.49 14.93 -17.24
N ILE A 215 15.34 15.56 -17.05
CA ILE A 215 14.82 15.90 -15.71
C ILE A 215 14.61 14.65 -14.84
N ILE A 216 14.00 13.57 -15.36
CA ILE A 216 13.80 12.36 -14.55
C ILE A 216 15.16 11.74 -14.16
N PHE A 217 16.14 11.72 -15.05
CA PHE A 217 17.48 11.24 -14.71
C PHE A 217 18.13 12.08 -13.60
N ILE A 218 18.05 13.41 -13.68
CA ILE A 218 18.58 14.32 -12.63
C ILE A 218 17.86 14.02 -11.30
N LEU A 219 16.53 13.90 -11.30
CA LEU A 219 15.76 13.64 -10.09
C LEU A 219 16.03 12.26 -9.47
N LEU A 220 16.48 11.28 -10.26
CA LEU A 220 16.81 9.94 -9.76
C LEU A 220 18.29 9.79 -9.35
N LEU A 221 19.17 10.79 -9.62
CA LEU A 221 20.57 10.74 -9.22
C LEU A 221 20.78 10.48 -7.71
N PRO A 222 20.04 11.12 -6.78
CA PRO A 222 20.21 10.86 -5.35
C PRO A 222 19.90 9.41 -4.95
N LEU A 223 19.08 8.70 -5.72
CA LEU A 223 18.71 7.31 -5.46
C LEU A 223 19.75 6.31 -6.01
N ALA A 224 20.62 6.74 -6.93
CA ALA A 224 21.56 5.86 -7.62
C ALA A 224 22.55 5.13 -6.68
N PRO A 225 23.11 5.74 -5.63
CA PRO A 225 23.97 5.04 -4.66
C PRO A 225 23.25 3.89 -3.97
N TYR A 226 22.01 4.14 -3.51
CA TYR A 226 21.20 3.10 -2.87
C TYR A 226 20.87 1.95 -3.84
N LEU A 227 20.44 2.25 -5.07
CA LEU A 227 20.08 1.22 -6.05
C LEU A 227 21.27 0.31 -6.42
N ARG A 228 22.51 0.81 -6.29
CA ARG A 228 23.74 0.03 -6.50
C ARG A 228 24.24 -0.67 -5.24
N SER A 229 23.67 -0.35 -4.08
CA SER A 229 24.11 -0.86 -2.79
C SER A 229 23.78 -2.34 -2.59
N ARG A 230 24.44 -2.95 -1.60
CA ARG A 230 24.16 -4.32 -1.17
C ARG A 230 22.76 -4.43 -0.55
N GLU A 231 22.33 -3.41 0.17
CA GLU A 231 21.05 -3.34 0.88
C GLU A 231 19.85 -3.46 -0.08
N SER A 232 19.89 -2.75 -1.23
CA SER A 232 18.82 -2.85 -2.23
C SER A 232 18.72 -4.25 -2.84
N ARG A 233 19.86 -4.93 -3.02
CA ARG A 233 19.92 -6.31 -3.52
C ARG A 233 19.44 -7.34 -2.49
N LEU A 234 19.80 -7.17 -1.22
CA LEU A 234 19.33 -8.05 -0.14
C LEU A 234 17.79 -8.06 -0.09
N ARG A 235 17.17 -6.89 -0.10
CA ARG A 235 15.71 -6.79 -0.12
C ARG A 235 15.07 -7.51 -1.31
N PHE A 236 15.66 -7.39 -2.51
CA PHE A 236 15.16 -8.11 -3.66
C PHE A 236 15.29 -9.62 -3.47
N HIS A 237 16.42 -10.12 -2.94
CA HIS A 237 16.62 -11.55 -2.67
C HIS A 237 15.64 -12.13 -1.66
N GLU A 238 15.27 -11.39 -0.63
CA GLU A 238 14.32 -11.84 0.40
C GLU A 238 12.91 -12.04 -0.13
N VAL A 239 12.44 -11.18 -1.04
CA VAL A 239 11.03 -11.17 -1.47
C VAL A 239 10.79 -11.87 -2.80
N ASN A 240 11.81 -12.12 -3.63
CA ASN A 240 11.63 -12.66 -4.97
C ASN A 240 11.49 -14.20 -4.98
N ILE A 241 10.80 -14.71 -6.01
CA ILE A 241 10.61 -16.15 -6.24
C ILE A 241 11.84 -16.82 -6.87
N PHE A 242 12.75 -16.07 -7.48
CA PHE A 242 13.90 -16.60 -8.23
C PHE A 242 15.01 -17.12 -7.31
N SER A 243 15.00 -16.73 -6.03
CA SER A 243 15.89 -17.27 -5.00
C SER A 243 15.35 -18.53 -4.30
N ASN A 244 14.21 -19.09 -4.75
CA ASN A 244 13.64 -20.31 -4.19
C ASN A 244 14.43 -21.55 -4.61
N LEU A 245 15.22 -22.11 -3.70
CA LEU A 245 16.05 -23.29 -3.92
C LEU A 245 15.23 -24.55 -4.25
N ASN A 246 13.98 -24.67 -3.82
CA ASN A 246 13.14 -25.81 -4.12
C ASN A 246 12.93 -26.00 -5.63
N VAL A 247 12.85 -24.92 -6.40
CA VAL A 247 12.74 -25.00 -7.86
C VAL A 247 13.99 -25.65 -8.47
N VAL A 248 15.17 -25.30 -7.93
CA VAL A 248 16.45 -25.87 -8.39
C VAL A 248 16.55 -27.34 -8.02
N VAL A 249 16.18 -27.71 -6.79
CA VAL A 249 16.16 -29.10 -6.32
C VAL A 249 15.23 -29.96 -7.18
N GLN A 250 13.98 -29.50 -7.39
CA GLN A 250 13.01 -30.20 -8.25
C GLN A 250 13.50 -30.35 -9.71
N ALA A 251 14.11 -29.30 -10.27
CA ALA A 251 14.67 -29.37 -11.61
C ALA A 251 15.78 -30.44 -11.69
N ASN A 252 16.70 -30.46 -10.73
CA ASN A 252 17.78 -31.44 -10.68
C ASN A 252 17.26 -32.88 -10.48
N GLN A 253 16.24 -33.09 -9.65
CA GLN A 253 15.59 -34.39 -9.47
C GLN A 253 14.96 -34.90 -10.79
N ARG A 254 14.24 -34.01 -11.51
CA ARG A 254 13.65 -34.36 -12.82
C ARG A 254 14.74 -34.67 -13.87
N ILE A 255 15.82 -33.91 -13.91
CA ILE A 255 16.96 -34.18 -14.81
C ILE A 255 17.58 -35.54 -14.51
N ALA A 256 17.77 -35.87 -13.23
CA ALA A 256 18.33 -37.17 -12.84
C ALA A 256 17.38 -38.33 -13.20
N ALA A 257 16.08 -38.18 -12.93
CA ALA A 257 15.05 -39.18 -13.28
C ALA A 257 14.93 -39.41 -14.79
N ASP A 258 15.23 -38.40 -15.62
CA ASP A 258 15.22 -38.46 -17.10
C ASP A 258 16.61 -38.77 -17.67
N GLY A 259 17.43 -39.52 -16.92
CA GLY A 259 18.71 -40.06 -17.37
C GLY A 259 19.84 -39.05 -17.50
N GLY A 260 19.73 -37.82 -17.06
CA GLY A 260 20.77 -36.79 -16.99
C GLY A 260 21.32 -36.32 -18.36
N THR A 261 20.65 -36.65 -19.45
CA THR A 261 21.05 -36.31 -20.82
C THR A 261 21.03 -34.78 -21.08
N ARG A 262 21.62 -34.33 -22.20
CA ARG A 262 21.55 -32.93 -22.62
C ARG A 262 20.11 -32.49 -22.88
N LEU A 263 19.27 -33.37 -23.42
CA LEU A 263 17.85 -33.09 -23.63
C LEU A 263 17.10 -32.99 -22.30
N ALA A 264 17.35 -33.88 -21.34
CA ALA A 264 16.79 -33.81 -20.00
C ALA A 264 17.16 -32.48 -19.28
N LYS A 265 18.43 -32.05 -19.38
CA LYS A 265 18.89 -30.76 -18.84
C LYS A 265 18.20 -29.55 -19.48
N LEU A 266 17.89 -29.63 -20.77
CA LEU A 266 17.15 -28.58 -21.48
C LEU A 266 15.65 -28.61 -21.10
N ALA A 267 15.02 -29.78 -21.13
CA ALA A 267 13.58 -29.95 -20.88
C ALA A 267 13.18 -29.60 -19.44
N HIS A 268 14.03 -29.96 -18.45
CA HIS A 268 13.79 -29.73 -17.02
C HIS A 268 14.63 -28.57 -16.46
N HIS A 269 15.11 -27.65 -17.32
CA HIS A 269 15.90 -26.52 -16.85
C HIS A 269 15.13 -25.67 -15.86
N ARG A 270 15.79 -25.29 -14.74
CA ARG A 270 15.19 -24.46 -13.65
C ARG A 270 14.47 -23.19 -14.12
N PHE A 271 14.85 -22.68 -15.29
CA PHE A 271 14.17 -21.52 -15.92
C PHE A 271 12.67 -21.77 -16.12
N PHE A 272 12.27 -22.98 -16.59
CA PHE A 272 10.87 -23.31 -16.78
C PHE A 272 10.09 -23.36 -15.47
N GLY A 273 10.70 -23.84 -14.39
CA GLY A 273 10.11 -23.82 -13.04
C GLY A 273 9.88 -22.40 -12.53
N HIS A 274 10.88 -21.53 -12.66
CA HIS A 274 10.73 -20.11 -12.29
C HIS A 274 9.73 -19.38 -13.18
N ALA A 275 9.75 -19.63 -14.49
CA ALA A 275 8.78 -19.03 -15.43
C ALA A 275 7.35 -19.47 -15.12
N SER A 276 7.13 -20.77 -14.84
CA SER A 276 5.83 -21.30 -14.44
C SER A 276 5.32 -20.65 -13.15
N ASN A 277 6.17 -20.53 -12.12
CA ASN A 277 5.80 -19.85 -10.87
C ASN A 277 5.49 -18.37 -11.11
N PHE A 278 6.29 -17.68 -11.91
CA PHE A 278 6.03 -16.28 -12.25
C PHE A 278 4.68 -16.12 -12.97
N LEU A 279 4.38 -16.97 -13.97
CA LEU A 279 3.11 -16.93 -14.68
C LEU A 279 1.93 -17.24 -13.75
N LYS A 280 2.05 -18.26 -12.89
CA LYS A 280 1.03 -18.54 -11.86
C LYS A 280 0.78 -17.31 -11.00
N HIS A 281 1.83 -16.72 -10.41
CA HIS A 281 1.74 -15.53 -9.58
C HIS A 281 1.17 -14.33 -10.33
N TYR A 282 1.49 -14.18 -11.61
CA TYR A 282 0.93 -13.12 -12.45
C TYR A 282 -0.59 -13.30 -12.62
N PHE A 283 -1.05 -14.49 -12.94
CA PHE A 283 -2.47 -14.78 -13.15
C PHE A 283 -3.27 -14.83 -11.83
N ASP A 284 -2.65 -15.13 -10.68
CA ASP A 284 -3.30 -15.06 -9.37
C ASP A 284 -3.94 -13.69 -9.13
N HIS A 285 -3.32 -12.59 -9.62
CA HIS A 285 -3.85 -11.23 -9.50
C HIS A 285 -5.08 -10.93 -10.37
N PHE A 286 -5.41 -11.81 -11.29
CA PHE A 286 -6.63 -11.73 -12.11
C PHE A 286 -7.67 -12.77 -11.74
N SER A 287 -7.43 -13.54 -10.67
CA SER A 287 -8.38 -14.57 -10.23
C SER A 287 -9.70 -13.94 -9.81
N GLY A 288 -10.79 -14.64 -10.09
CA GLY A 288 -12.13 -14.20 -9.68
C GLY A 288 -12.27 -14.10 -8.17
N GLU A 289 -11.61 -15.00 -7.43
CA GLU A 289 -11.54 -15.00 -5.97
C GLU A 289 -11.00 -13.69 -5.43
N PHE A 290 -9.82 -13.26 -5.92
CA PHE A 290 -9.18 -12.01 -5.53
C PHE A 290 -9.98 -10.78 -5.97
N LEU A 291 -10.38 -10.74 -7.24
CA LEU A 291 -11.01 -9.52 -7.78
C LEU A 291 -12.45 -9.31 -7.28
N PHE A 292 -13.26 -10.37 -7.10
CA PHE A 292 -14.72 -10.22 -6.97
C PHE A 292 -15.32 -10.90 -5.74
N ILE A 293 -14.60 -11.78 -5.02
CA ILE A 293 -15.18 -12.59 -3.95
C ILE A 293 -14.61 -12.23 -2.58
N SER A 294 -13.32 -12.50 -2.30
CA SER A 294 -12.75 -12.38 -0.97
C SER A 294 -11.60 -11.36 -0.86
N GLY A 295 -11.07 -10.87 -1.98
CA GLY A 295 -9.94 -9.93 -1.99
C GLY A 295 -8.61 -10.56 -1.57
N ASP A 296 -7.70 -9.74 -1.05
CA ASP A 296 -6.39 -10.17 -0.58
C ASP A 296 -6.51 -11.08 0.65
N ALA A 297 -5.68 -12.13 0.73
CA ALA A 297 -5.65 -13.05 1.87
C ALA A 297 -5.20 -12.37 3.18
N ASN A 298 -4.44 -11.29 3.08
CA ASN A 298 -3.99 -10.51 4.23
C ASN A 298 -5.09 -9.55 4.70
N PRO A 299 -5.61 -9.68 5.94
CA PRO A 299 -6.70 -8.81 6.42
C PRO A 299 -6.34 -7.34 6.50
N ARG A 300 -5.05 -6.98 6.52
CA ARG A 300 -4.63 -5.58 6.46
C ARG A 300 -4.87 -4.95 5.09
N LEU A 301 -5.05 -5.75 4.04
CA LEU A 301 -5.13 -5.31 2.66
C LEU A 301 -6.53 -5.43 2.07
N SER A 302 -7.43 -6.19 2.70
CA SER A 302 -8.84 -6.31 2.33
C SER A 302 -9.72 -6.62 3.54
N VAL A 303 -11.04 -6.44 3.42
CA VAL A 303 -12.01 -6.82 4.46
C VAL A 303 -12.32 -8.33 4.49
N ARG A 304 -11.81 -9.10 3.53
CA ARG A 304 -11.97 -10.55 3.38
C ARG A 304 -13.39 -11.05 3.07
N SER A 305 -14.39 -10.20 3.16
CA SER A 305 -15.82 -10.54 2.90
C SER A 305 -16.33 -10.00 1.57
N VAL A 306 -15.51 -9.21 0.87
CA VAL A 306 -15.78 -8.62 -0.45
C VAL A 306 -14.49 -8.61 -1.24
N GLY A 307 -14.56 -8.83 -2.55
CA GLY A 307 -13.40 -8.72 -3.45
C GLY A 307 -12.85 -7.30 -3.57
N GLU A 308 -11.79 -7.14 -4.33
CA GLU A 308 -11.21 -5.82 -4.64
C GLU A 308 -12.16 -4.96 -5.51
N LEU A 309 -13.09 -5.61 -6.22
CA LEU A 309 -14.22 -5.05 -6.95
C LEU A 309 -15.50 -5.72 -6.45
N TYR A 310 -16.65 -5.08 -6.63
CA TYR A 310 -17.93 -5.73 -6.31
C TYR A 310 -18.25 -6.85 -7.31
N LEU A 311 -18.81 -7.96 -6.83
CA LEU A 311 -19.25 -9.07 -7.69
C LEU A 311 -20.19 -8.60 -8.82
N LEU A 312 -21.02 -7.61 -8.54
CA LEU A 312 -21.92 -7.01 -9.53
C LEU A 312 -21.20 -6.25 -10.66
N GLU A 313 -19.92 -5.93 -10.49
CA GLU A 313 -19.10 -5.34 -11.56
C GLU A 313 -18.62 -6.40 -12.58
N LEU A 314 -18.58 -7.70 -12.21
CA LEU A 314 -18.01 -8.76 -13.04
C LEU A 314 -18.54 -8.78 -14.48
N PRO A 315 -19.85 -8.78 -14.76
CA PRO A 315 -20.34 -8.82 -16.13
C PRO A 315 -19.92 -7.59 -16.94
N PHE A 316 -19.91 -6.42 -16.32
CA PHE A 316 -19.49 -5.18 -16.97
C PHE A 316 -17.98 -5.12 -17.16
N PHE A 317 -17.21 -5.64 -16.21
CA PHE A 317 -15.76 -5.78 -16.33
C PHE A 317 -15.38 -6.65 -17.54
N LEU A 318 -16.03 -7.83 -17.70
CA LEU A 318 -15.79 -8.72 -18.84
C LEU A 318 -16.18 -8.05 -20.18
N ILE A 319 -17.32 -7.36 -20.23
CA ILE A 319 -17.74 -6.60 -21.42
C ILE A 319 -16.75 -5.47 -21.70
N GLY A 320 -16.30 -4.75 -20.67
CA GLY A 320 -15.30 -3.70 -20.78
C GLY A 320 -13.96 -4.22 -21.31
N LEU A 321 -13.51 -5.37 -20.84
CA LEU A 321 -12.29 -6.03 -21.30
C LEU A 321 -12.43 -6.43 -22.79
N TYR A 322 -13.56 -7.01 -23.17
CA TYR A 322 -13.88 -7.27 -24.60
C TYR A 322 -13.82 -5.99 -25.44
N LEU A 323 -14.37 -4.88 -24.94
CA LEU A 323 -14.33 -3.59 -25.65
C LEU A 323 -12.91 -3.03 -25.78
N LEU A 324 -12.03 -3.25 -24.78
CA LEU A 324 -10.62 -2.89 -24.88
C LEU A 324 -9.95 -3.68 -26.02
N LEU A 325 -10.14 -4.99 -26.05
CA LEU A 325 -9.56 -5.87 -27.08
C LEU A 325 -10.09 -5.53 -28.48
N LYS A 326 -11.41 -5.36 -28.62
CA LYS A 326 -12.05 -4.99 -29.88
C LYS A 326 -11.56 -3.65 -30.45
N ASN A 327 -11.20 -2.72 -29.57
CA ASN A 327 -10.77 -1.37 -29.96
C ASN A 327 -9.25 -1.15 -29.75
N ILE A 328 -8.45 -2.20 -29.69
CA ILE A 328 -7.02 -2.16 -29.35
C ILE A 328 -6.20 -1.20 -30.23
N LYS A 329 -6.62 -0.98 -31.49
CA LYS A 329 -6.00 -0.03 -32.42
C LYS A 329 -6.15 1.45 -32.00
N LYS A 330 -7.08 1.76 -31.07
CA LYS A 330 -7.30 3.12 -30.57
C LYS A 330 -6.45 3.37 -29.33
N LYS A 331 -5.61 4.42 -29.35
CA LYS A 331 -4.66 4.78 -28.26
C LYS A 331 -5.24 4.70 -26.83
N PRO A 332 -6.46 5.24 -26.54
CA PRO A 332 -7.01 5.17 -25.17
C PRO A 332 -7.25 3.74 -24.68
N TYR A 333 -7.77 2.87 -25.56
CA TYR A 333 -8.07 1.48 -25.20
C TYR A 333 -6.79 0.68 -25.02
N LEU A 334 -5.82 0.84 -25.94
CA LEU A 334 -4.51 0.20 -25.83
C LEU A 334 -3.78 0.63 -24.54
N LEU A 335 -3.79 1.91 -24.21
CA LEU A 335 -3.13 2.41 -22.99
C LEU A 335 -3.72 1.78 -21.73
N ILE A 336 -5.05 1.75 -21.59
CA ILE A 336 -5.71 1.16 -20.41
C ILE A 336 -5.42 -0.34 -20.34
N LEU A 337 -5.43 -1.06 -21.46
CA LEU A 337 -5.10 -2.48 -21.52
C LEU A 337 -3.65 -2.75 -21.11
N LEU A 338 -2.70 -1.99 -21.66
CA LEU A 338 -1.28 -2.14 -21.30
C LEU A 338 -1.04 -1.82 -19.83
N TRP A 339 -1.61 -0.74 -19.32
CA TRP A 339 -1.48 -0.40 -17.89
C TRP A 339 -2.03 -1.51 -16.99
N PHE A 340 -3.22 -2.01 -17.30
CA PHE A 340 -3.85 -3.12 -16.57
C PHE A 340 -2.96 -4.38 -16.57
N LEU A 341 -2.41 -4.78 -17.72
CA LEU A 341 -1.58 -5.96 -17.87
C LEU A 341 -0.15 -5.80 -17.30
N LEU A 342 0.44 -4.61 -17.34
CA LEU A 342 1.79 -4.38 -16.82
C LEU A 342 1.84 -4.30 -15.28
N SER A 343 0.74 -3.88 -14.65
CA SER A 343 0.72 -3.60 -13.21
C SER A 343 1.05 -4.80 -12.31
N PRO A 344 0.63 -6.04 -12.59
CA PRO A 344 0.98 -7.19 -11.75
C PRO A 344 2.43 -7.71 -11.92
N ILE A 345 3.17 -7.28 -12.95
CA ILE A 345 4.53 -7.79 -13.23
C ILE A 345 5.46 -7.70 -12.02
N PRO A 346 5.57 -6.54 -11.30
CA PRO A 346 6.44 -6.47 -10.12
C PRO A 346 6.02 -7.41 -8.99
N ALA A 347 4.70 -7.57 -8.80
CA ALA A 347 4.16 -8.42 -7.75
C ALA A 347 4.29 -9.91 -8.07
N ALA A 348 4.21 -10.30 -9.35
CA ALA A 348 4.39 -11.68 -9.80
C ALA A 348 5.81 -12.22 -9.51
N ALA A 349 6.79 -11.33 -9.40
CA ALA A 349 8.15 -11.70 -8.99
C ALA A 349 8.29 -11.92 -7.47
N ALA A 350 7.25 -11.65 -6.66
CA ALA A 350 7.29 -11.78 -5.22
C ALA A 350 6.64 -13.09 -4.74
N ARG A 351 6.97 -13.50 -3.50
CA ARG A 351 6.56 -14.81 -2.94
C ARG A 351 5.08 -14.93 -2.60
N GLU A 352 4.45 -13.81 -2.21
CA GLU A 352 3.05 -13.79 -1.77
C GLU A 352 2.17 -13.23 -2.88
N THR A 353 1.24 -14.03 -3.39
CA THR A 353 0.28 -13.66 -4.44
C THR A 353 -1.07 -14.34 -4.23
N PRO A 354 -2.18 -13.67 -4.61
CA PRO A 354 -2.26 -12.28 -5.07
C PRO A 354 -1.96 -11.28 -3.95
N HIS A 355 -1.62 -10.00 -4.28
CA HIS A 355 -1.25 -9.01 -3.27
C HIS A 355 -1.75 -7.61 -3.66
N ALA A 356 -2.83 -7.15 -3.03
CA ALA A 356 -3.56 -5.92 -3.36
C ALA A 356 -2.68 -4.67 -3.28
N LEU A 357 -1.80 -4.57 -2.27
CA LEU A 357 -0.94 -3.41 -2.07
C LEU A 357 0.16 -3.32 -3.14
N ARG A 358 0.78 -4.46 -3.50
CA ARG A 358 1.89 -4.46 -4.47
C ARG A 358 1.45 -4.05 -5.86
N ILE A 359 0.18 -4.28 -6.22
CA ILE A 359 -0.37 -3.93 -7.52
C ILE A 359 -1.29 -2.70 -7.49
N VAL A 360 -1.37 -1.96 -6.38
CA VAL A 360 -2.33 -0.84 -6.25
C VAL A 360 -2.18 0.23 -7.34
N SER A 361 -0.99 0.35 -7.95
CA SER A 361 -0.75 1.22 -9.10
C SER A 361 -1.49 0.79 -10.39
N ILE A 362 -2.21 -0.32 -10.38
CA ILE A 362 -3.19 -0.72 -11.42
C ILE A 362 -4.40 0.22 -11.43
N LEU A 363 -4.73 0.82 -10.28
CA LEU A 363 -5.84 1.76 -10.17
C LEU A 363 -5.58 3.02 -11.01
N PRO A 364 -6.58 3.52 -11.74
CA PRO A 364 -8.00 3.15 -11.75
C PRO A 364 -8.41 2.23 -12.93
N THR A 365 -7.51 1.44 -13.50
CA THR A 365 -7.83 0.72 -14.74
C THR A 365 -8.99 -0.28 -14.61
N PRO A 366 -9.15 -1.05 -13.50
CA PRO A 366 -10.31 -1.94 -13.34
C PRO A 366 -11.64 -1.17 -13.37
N GLN A 367 -11.71 -0.03 -12.68
CA GLN A 367 -12.92 0.80 -12.64
C GLN A 367 -13.23 1.43 -14.00
N ILE A 368 -12.21 1.78 -14.79
CA ILE A 368 -12.39 2.27 -16.17
C ILE A 368 -12.94 1.14 -17.06
N ILE A 369 -12.43 -0.09 -16.88
CA ILE A 369 -12.89 -1.27 -17.62
C ILE A 369 -14.36 -1.56 -17.28
N SER A 370 -14.72 -1.63 -15.99
CA SER A 370 -16.12 -1.80 -15.55
C SER A 370 -17.02 -0.68 -16.08
N ALA A 371 -16.56 0.57 -16.03
CA ALA A 371 -17.32 1.72 -16.55
C ALA A 371 -17.55 1.67 -18.06
N LEU A 372 -16.59 1.19 -18.85
CA LEU A 372 -16.75 0.98 -20.29
C LEU A 372 -17.86 -0.03 -20.59
N GLY A 373 -17.86 -1.17 -19.89
CA GLY A 373 -18.88 -2.20 -20.04
C GLY A 373 -20.25 -1.71 -19.56
N LEU A 374 -20.32 -1.07 -18.40
CA LEU A 374 -21.54 -0.51 -17.87
C LEU A 374 -22.16 0.51 -18.84
N LEU A 375 -21.37 1.45 -19.34
CA LEU A 375 -21.84 2.45 -20.30
C LEU A 375 -22.30 1.81 -21.63
N PHE A 376 -21.64 0.74 -22.08
CA PHE A 376 -22.06 -0.01 -23.26
C PHE A 376 -23.43 -0.66 -23.05
N VAL A 377 -23.61 -1.37 -21.95
CA VAL A 377 -24.88 -2.03 -21.58
C VAL A 377 -26.01 -1.01 -21.43
N PHE A 378 -25.76 0.11 -20.75
CA PHE A 378 -26.72 1.22 -20.64
C PHE A 378 -27.18 1.74 -22.01
N ASN A 379 -26.23 2.01 -22.93
CA ASN A 379 -26.55 2.56 -24.23
C ASN A 379 -27.31 1.53 -25.12
N TYR A 380 -27.00 0.23 -24.94
CA TYR A 380 -27.64 -0.84 -25.68
C TYR A 380 -29.08 -1.06 -25.20
N PHE A 381 -29.29 -1.17 -23.88
CA PHE A 381 -30.58 -1.55 -23.30
C PHE A 381 -31.56 -0.39 -23.12
N ARG A 382 -31.11 0.87 -23.14
CA ARG A 382 -31.95 2.06 -22.90
C ARG A 382 -33.18 2.18 -23.85
N LYS A 383 -33.15 1.50 -24.98
CA LYS A 383 -34.22 1.48 -25.97
C LYS A 383 -35.34 0.48 -25.62
N TYR A 384 -35.10 -0.43 -24.67
CA TYR A 384 -36.06 -1.46 -24.30
C TYR A 384 -36.91 -1.02 -23.12
N ARG A 385 -38.19 -1.47 -23.08
CA ARG A 385 -39.17 -1.10 -22.03
C ARG A 385 -38.74 -1.49 -20.63
N PHE A 386 -38.02 -2.60 -20.47
CA PHE A 386 -37.54 -3.09 -19.16
C PHE A 386 -36.27 -2.38 -18.66
N PHE A 387 -35.72 -1.42 -19.41
CA PHE A 387 -34.49 -0.74 -19.02
C PHE A 387 -34.58 -0.02 -17.67
N SER A 388 -35.71 0.65 -17.40
CA SER A 388 -35.92 1.33 -16.13
C SER A 388 -35.92 0.35 -14.95
N LEU A 389 -36.56 -0.82 -15.10
CA LEU A 389 -36.56 -1.89 -14.10
C LEU A 389 -35.13 -2.43 -13.87
N PHE A 390 -34.42 -2.74 -14.97
CA PHE A 390 -33.02 -3.16 -14.88
C PHE A 390 -32.15 -2.13 -14.11
N LEU A 391 -32.31 -0.84 -14.43
CA LEU A 391 -31.56 0.22 -13.80
C LEU A 391 -31.83 0.31 -12.28
N VAL A 392 -33.09 0.29 -11.90
CA VAL A 392 -33.51 0.36 -10.49
C VAL A 392 -32.98 -0.87 -9.75
N THR A 393 -33.19 -2.07 -10.28
CA THR A 393 -32.77 -3.33 -9.66
C THR A 393 -31.23 -3.38 -9.50
N TYR A 394 -30.49 -3.06 -10.56
CA TYR A 394 -29.03 -3.02 -10.51
C TYR A 394 -28.53 -2.00 -9.49
N SER A 395 -29.08 -0.78 -9.50
CA SER A 395 -28.69 0.26 -8.54
C SER A 395 -28.98 -0.13 -7.10
N LEU A 396 -30.11 -0.80 -6.85
CA LEU A 396 -30.47 -1.33 -5.52
C LEU A 396 -29.45 -2.39 -5.06
N PHE A 397 -29.18 -3.40 -5.88
CA PHE A 397 -28.22 -4.44 -5.51
C PHE A 397 -26.80 -3.89 -5.36
N PHE A 398 -26.40 -2.94 -6.17
CA PHE A 398 -25.10 -2.27 -6.03
C PHE A 398 -25.03 -1.49 -4.72
N ALA A 399 -26.10 -0.75 -4.37
CA ALA A 399 -26.17 -0.04 -3.10
C ALA A 399 -26.12 -1.01 -1.90
N LEU A 400 -26.84 -2.13 -1.96
CA LEU A 400 -26.78 -3.16 -0.92
C LEU A 400 -25.38 -3.78 -0.79
N SER A 401 -24.68 -4.05 -1.90
CA SER A 401 -23.31 -4.56 -1.88
C SER A 401 -22.34 -3.52 -1.28
N PHE A 402 -22.52 -2.25 -1.57
CA PHE A 402 -21.75 -1.16 -0.98
C PHE A 402 -22.03 -1.02 0.52
N LEU A 403 -23.28 -1.05 0.94
CA LEU A 403 -23.66 -1.02 2.36
C LEU A 403 -23.13 -2.24 3.12
N TYR A 404 -23.16 -3.43 2.51
CA TYR A 404 -22.55 -4.64 3.08
C TYR A 404 -21.03 -4.46 3.26
N TYR A 405 -20.32 -3.89 2.28
CA TYR A 405 -18.91 -3.54 2.43
C TYR A 405 -18.69 -2.56 3.59
N LEU A 406 -19.48 -1.48 3.68
CA LEU A 406 -19.36 -0.51 4.78
C LEU A 406 -19.63 -1.15 6.15
N HIS A 407 -20.66 -2.00 6.25
CA HIS A 407 -20.93 -2.76 7.46
C HIS A 407 -19.75 -3.66 7.82
N SER A 408 -19.23 -4.42 6.84
CA SER A 408 -18.05 -5.26 7.04
C SER A 408 -16.85 -4.46 7.51
N TYR A 409 -16.58 -3.32 6.88
CA TYR A 409 -15.42 -2.47 7.19
C TYR A 409 -15.50 -1.77 8.54
N TYR A 410 -16.67 -1.24 8.92
CA TYR A 410 -16.80 -0.43 10.15
C TYR A 410 -17.19 -1.25 11.39
N PHE A 411 -17.87 -2.38 11.24
CA PHE A 411 -18.40 -3.14 12.38
C PHE A 411 -17.79 -4.52 12.55
N VAL A 412 -17.50 -5.23 11.45
CA VAL A 412 -16.98 -6.62 11.51
C VAL A 412 -15.45 -6.63 11.54
N PHE A 413 -14.83 -5.93 10.60
CA PHE A 413 -13.38 -5.89 10.41
C PHE A 413 -12.60 -5.46 11.67
N PRO A 414 -12.96 -4.38 12.40
CA PRO A 414 -12.23 -3.96 13.59
C PRO A 414 -12.30 -4.99 14.72
N LYS A 415 -13.37 -5.81 14.76
CA LYS A 415 -13.54 -6.87 15.78
C LYS A 415 -12.74 -8.13 15.44
N LEU A 416 -12.79 -8.55 14.19
CA LEU A 416 -12.14 -9.81 13.78
C LEU A 416 -10.62 -9.66 13.63
N TYR A 417 -10.14 -8.49 13.22
CA TYR A 417 -8.76 -8.28 12.80
C TYR A 417 -7.99 -7.25 13.64
N ALA A 418 -8.49 -6.90 14.83
CA ALA A 418 -7.81 -5.99 15.77
C ALA A 418 -6.35 -6.41 16.04
N ASN A 419 -6.12 -7.71 16.23
CA ASN A 419 -4.80 -8.28 16.47
C ASN A 419 -3.83 -8.08 15.28
N GLN A 420 -4.34 -8.05 14.04
CA GLN A 420 -3.53 -7.78 12.85
C GLN A 420 -3.05 -6.32 12.78
N TRP A 421 -3.77 -5.43 13.46
CA TRP A 421 -3.45 -4.01 13.61
C TRP A 421 -2.78 -3.71 14.95
N LEU A 422 -2.43 -4.75 15.73
CA LEU A 422 -1.74 -4.62 17.02
C LEU A 422 -2.48 -3.70 18.00
N ASP A 423 -3.81 -3.79 18.00
CA ASP A 423 -4.66 -3.09 18.96
C ASP A 423 -4.35 -3.57 20.39
N GLY A 424 -4.25 -2.63 21.31
CA GLY A 424 -3.76 -2.85 22.68
C GLY A 424 -2.46 -2.12 23.00
N TYR A 425 -1.60 -1.82 22.01
CA TYR A 425 -0.37 -1.06 22.29
C TYR A 425 -0.63 0.38 22.73
N LYS A 426 -1.62 1.05 22.19
CA LYS A 426 -2.00 2.41 22.62
C LYS A 426 -2.43 2.41 24.08
N GLN A 427 -3.27 1.44 24.45
CA GLN A 427 -3.74 1.25 25.83
C GLN A 427 -2.56 0.91 26.76
N ALA A 428 -1.63 0.05 26.31
CA ALA A 428 -0.42 -0.29 27.05
C ALA A 428 0.47 0.93 27.31
N VAL A 429 0.70 1.77 26.28
CA VAL A 429 1.52 2.97 26.44
C VAL A 429 0.83 4.01 27.33
N ASN A 430 -0.49 4.16 27.24
CA ASN A 430 -1.25 5.03 28.15
C ASN A 430 -1.08 4.58 29.60
N TYR A 431 -1.25 3.28 29.87
CA TYR A 431 -1.01 2.71 31.22
C TYR A 431 0.42 2.98 31.72
N VAL A 432 1.41 2.77 30.85
CA VAL A 432 2.81 3.09 31.17
C VAL A 432 2.97 4.58 31.46
N SER A 433 2.39 5.46 30.64
CA SER A 433 2.48 6.92 30.82
C SER A 433 1.97 7.38 32.18
N GLU A 434 0.83 6.82 32.62
CA GLU A 434 0.18 7.16 33.89
C GLU A 434 0.97 6.65 35.12
N ASN A 435 1.67 5.53 34.98
CA ASN A 435 2.32 4.84 36.08
C ASN A 435 3.85 4.93 36.09
N GLN A 436 4.47 5.39 34.99
CA GLN A 436 5.94 5.33 34.81
C GLN A 436 6.77 5.99 35.93
N ASN A 437 6.23 6.96 36.67
CA ASN A 437 6.96 7.64 37.73
C ASN A 437 7.09 6.79 39.01
N LYS A 438 6.32 5.71 39.11
CA LYS A 438 6.36 4.78 40.25
C LYS A 438 7.48 3.73 40.14
N TYR A 439 8.00 3.53 38.91
CA TYR A 439 8.91 2.44 38.61
C TYR A 439 10.24 2.92 38.07
N ASP A 440 11.31 2.20 38.45
CA ASP A 440 12.68 2.48 38.04
C ASP A 440 13.01 1.82 36.69
N LYS A 441 12.42 0.63 36.44
CA LYS A 441 12.53 -0.11 35.17
C LYS A 441 11.16 -0.56 34.68
N ILE A 442 10.93 -0.48 33.36
CA ILE A 442 9.66 -0.90 32.73
C ILE A 442 9.99 -1.89 31.62
N TYR A 443 9.59 -3.13 31.82
CA TYR A 443 9.76 -4.21 30.84
C TYR A 443 8.50 -4.38 29.99
N ILE A 444 8.66 -4.56 28.68
CA ILE A 444 7.56 -4.84 27.76
C ILE A 444 7.93 -6.03 26.89
N THR A 445 7.07 -7.04 26.87
CA THR A 445 7.28 -8.25 26.06
C THR A 445 7.47 -7.95 24.57
N ASN A 446 8.39 -8.67 23.93
CA ASN A 446 8.57 -8.67 22.46
C ASN A 446 7.60 -9.61 21.73
N HIS A 447 6.67 -10.28 22.45
CA HIS A 447 5.78 -11.28 21.87
C HIS A 447 4.97 -10.76 20.68
N TYR A 448 4.48 -9.52 20.74
CA TYR A 448 3.70 -8.89 19.66
C TYR A 448 4.56 -8.11 18.67
N SER A 449 5.91 -8.24 18.78
CA SER A 449 6.91 -7.58 17.96
C SER A 449 6.96 -6.04 18.10
N ARG A 450 8.16 -5.50 18.11
CA ARG A 450 8.50 -4.06 17.96
C ARG A 450 7.82 -3.10 18.95
N PRO A 451 7.73 -3.41 20.26
CA PRO A 451 7.05 -2.58 21.26
C PRO A 451 7.61 -1.16 21.36
N TYR A 452 8.90 -0.99 21.13
CA TYR A 452 9.62 0.27 21.32
C TYR A 452 9.04 1.41 20.46
N ILE A 453 8.58 1.12 19.22
CA ILE A 453 8.09 2.15 18.31
C ILE A 453 6.78 2.77 18.79
N TYR A 454 5.95 2.00 19.49
CA TYR A 454 4.69 2.49 20.08
C TYR A 454 4.95 3.40 21.28
N LEU A 455 5.97 3.09 22.13
CA LEU A 455 6.39 3.98 23.19
C LEU A 455 6.91 5.30 22.63
N LEU A 456 7.77 5.24 21.62
CA LEU A 456 8.28 6.44 20.95
C LEU A 456 7.14 7.30 20.38
N LEU A 457 6.18 6.66 19.75
CA LEU A 457 5.06 7.32 19.10
C LEU A 457 4.10 7.96 20.12
N TYR A 458 3.52 7.15 21.01
CA TYR A 458 2.43 7.59 21.89
C TYR A 458 2.89 8.41 23.09
N LEU A 459 4.16 8.27 23.53
CA LEU A 459 4.76 9.17 24.51
C LEU A 459 5.26 10.48 23.86
N ASN A 460 5.21 10.64 22.55
CA ASN A 460 5.87 11.73 21.81
C ASN A 460 7.35 11.85 22.24
N TYR A 461 8.02 10.69 22.40
CA TYR A 461 9.33 10.64 23.00
C TYR A 461 10.35 11.49 22.22
N PRO A 462 11.14 12.37 22.90
CA PRO A 462 12.04 13.30 22.21
C PRO A 462 13.11 12.58 21.37
N PRO A 463 13.21 12.80 20.04
CA PRO A 463 14.15 12.07 19.19
C PRO A 463 15.61 12.24 19.57
N VAL A 464 16.01 13.44 20.02
CA VAL A 464 17.39 13.71 20.48
C VAL A 464 17.72 12.87 21.71
N LYS A 465 16.79 12.75 22.67
CA LYS A 465 16.98 11.93 23.87
C LYS A 465 17.03 10.45 23.52
N TYR A 466 16.14 9.99 22.64
CA TYR A 466 16.11 8.62 22.15
C TYR A 466 17.45 8.20 21.53
N ASN A 467 17.95 8.98 20.56
CA ASN A 467 19.19 8.67 19.86
C ASN A 467 20.43 8.61 20.78
N LYS A 468 20.39 9.29 21.94
CA LYS A 468 21.47 9.24 22.95
C LYS A 468 21.40 8.03 23.85
N LEU A 469 20.21 7.51 24.13
CA LEU A 469 19.96 6.49 25.14
C LEU A 469 19.62 5.11 24.59
N VAL A 470 19.40 4.99 23.29
CA VAL A 470 18.97 3.74 22.69
C VAL A 470 20.09 2.72 22.62
N ASP A 471 19.81 1.51 23.13
CA ASP A 471 20.60 0.30 22.91
C ASP A 471 19.95 -0.54 21.81
N ARG A 472 20.68 -0.71 20.70
CA ARG A 472 20.24 -1.45 19.50
C ARG A 472 21.23 -2.55 19.19
N GLU A 473 20.70 -3.68 18.80
CA GLU A 473 21.50 -4.74 18.22
C GLU A 473 21.02 -5.08 16.81
N ARG A 474 21.94 -5.59 16.02
CA ARG A 474 21.64 -6.12 14.70
C ARG A 474 21.73 -7.64 14.76
N ASP A 475 20.64 -8.33 14.42
CA ASP A 475 20.66 -9.77 14.36
C ASP A 475 21.51 -10.27 13.15
N TRP A 476 21.79 -11.53 13.14
CA TRP A 476 22.59 -12.14 12.08
C TRP A 476 21.89 -12.06 10.70
N TYR A 477 20.57 -11.93 10.63
CA TYR A 477 19.81 -11.70 9.40
C TYR A 477 19.85 -10.24 8.94
N GLY A 478 20.38 -9.35 9.76
CA GLY A 478 20.50 -7.91 9.45
C GLY A 478 19.35 -7.05 9.95
N ASN A 479 18.38 -7.62 10.69
CA ASN A 479 17.31 -6.86 11.30
C ASN A 479 17.82 -6.12 12.53
N TRP A 480 17.32 -4.88 12.71
CA TRP A 480 17.57 -4.11 13.91
C TRP A 480 16.51 -4.41 14.96
N SER A 481 16.95 -4.72 16.17
CA SER A 481 16.11 -4.76 17.36
C SER A 481 16.60 -3.74 18.38
N VAL A 482 15.66 -3.12 19.08
CA VAL A 482 15.93 -2.23 20.20
C VAL A 482 15.78 -3.02 21.47
N LYS A 483 16.87 -3.11 22.26
CA LYS A 483 16.89 -3.77 23.59
C LYS A 483 16.31 -2.88 24.65
N SER A 484 16.71 -1.61 24.65
CA SER A 484 16.28 -0.64 25.66
C SER A 484 16.49 0.80 25.19
N PHE A 485 15.80 1.71 25.84
CA PHE A 485 16.14 3.13 25.92
C PHE A 485 15.57 3.72 27.21
N ASP A 486 16.30 4.64 27.83
CA ASP A 486 15.93 5.23 29.13
C ASP A 486 15.67 4.10 30.16
N LYS A 487 14.50 4.07 30.77
CA LYS A 487 14.06 3.02 31.72
C LYS A 487 13.22 1.91 31.06
N TYR A 488 12.99 1.97 29.75
CA TYR A 488 12.20 0.99 29.02
C TYR A 488 13.07 -0.11 28.44
N ILE A 489 12.73 -1.36 28.74
CA ILE A 489 13.46 -2.57 28.36
C ILE A 489 12.51 -3.49 27.59
N PHE A 490 12.95 -4.05 26.47
CA PHE A 490 12.13 -4.85 25.57
C PHE A 490 12.55 -6.31 25.59
N GLY A 491 11.71 -7.14 26.13
CA GLY A 491 11.95 -8.57 26.31
C GLY A 491 11.23 -9.13 27.53
N ASP A 492 11.43 -10.42 27.72
CA ASP A 492 10.81 -11.19 28.81
C ASP A 492 11.83 -11.64 29.88
N ASP A 493 13.10 -11.28 29.72
CA ASP A 493 14.18 -11.62 30.65
C ASP A 493 14.31 -10.50 31.68
N ILE A 494 13.66 -10.69 32.83
CA ILE A 494 13.61 -9.70 33.91
C ILE A 494 14.78 -9.95 34.81
N GLU A 495 15.68 -8.97 34.91
CA GLU A 495 16.84 -9.01 35.80
C GLU A 495 16.42 -9.03 37.28
N GLU A 496 17.11 -9.82 38.09
CA GLU A 496 16.99 -9.73 39.55
C GLU A 496 17.61 -8.41 40.05
N THR A 497 16.80 -7.58 40.64
CA THR A 497 17.20 -6.27 41.12
C THR A 497 16.29 -5.84 42.29
N ASP A 498 16.80 -4.99 43.19
CA ASP A 498 16.01 -4.36 44.25
C ASP A 498 15.17 -3.16 43.73
N LYS A 499 15.22 -2.86 42.43
CA LYS A 499 14.48 -1.76 41.82
C LYS A 499 13.00 -2.11 41.69
N ARG A 500 12.16 -1.08 41.73
CA ARG A 500 10.72 -1.21 41.43
C ARG A 500 10.53 -1.43 39.94
N ILE A 501 9.88 -2.53 39.59
CA ILE A 501 9.70 -2.99 38.21
C ILE A 501 8.23 -3.02 37.87
N LEU A 502 7.91 -2.49 36.67
CA LEU A 502 6.66 -2.74 35.96
C LEU A 502 6.95 -3.67 34.77
N TYR A 503 6.16 -4.74 34.60
CA TYR A 503 6.30 -5.63 33.47
C TYR A 503 4.94 -5.84 32.75
N LEU A 504 4.90 -5.54 31.46
CA LEU A 504 3.79 -5.83 30.56
C LEU A 504 4.11 -7.11 29.79
N GLY A 505 3.53 -8.23 30.26
CA GLY A 505 3.78 -9.57 29.73
C GLY A 505 2.62 -10.10 28.88
N LYS A 506 2.90 -11.16 28.13
CA LYS A 506 1.87 -11.90 27.40
C LYS A 506 0.89 -12.57 28.37
N PRO A 507 -0.43 -12.55 28.12
CA PRO A 507 -1.40 -13.32 28.89
C PRO A 507 -1.04 -14.81 28.95
N GLY A 508 -1.16 -15.41 30.14
CA GLY A 508 -0.84 -16.83 30.37
C GLY A 508 0.63 -17.10 30.73
N LYS A 509 1.52 -16.11 30.68
CA LYS A 509 2.91 -16.25 31.12
C LYS A 509 3.00 -15.91 32.61
N ASN A 510 3.21 -16.92 33.47
CA ASN A 510 3.48 -16.70 34.88
C ASN A 510 4.95 -16.28 35.07
N THR A 511 5.15 -15.23 35.83
CA THR A 511 6.46 -14.80 36.35
C THR A 511 6.48 -15.06 37.83
N ALA A 512 7.20 -16.09 38.27
CA ALA A 512 7.22 -16.54 39.67
C ALA A 512 7.70 -15.48 40.69
N LYS A 513 8.25 -14.37 40.21
CA LYS A 513 8.89 -13.31 41.02
C LYS A 513 8.13 -11.97 41.04
N LEU A 514 7.03 -11.86 40.27
CA LEU A 514 6.26 -10.61 40.16
C LEU A 514 4.78 -10.88 40.44
N SER A 515 4.12 -9.92 41.09
CA SER A 515 2.69 -9.97 41.37
C SER A 515 1.88 -9.40 40.19
N LYS A 516 0.90 -10.15 39.72
CA LYS A 516 -0.04 -9.62 38.71
C LYS A 516 -0.97 -8.60 39.37
N ILE A 517 -1.01 -7.39 38.83
CA ILE A 517 -1.81 -6.27 39.37
C ILE A 517 -2.94 -5.83 38.46
N ASP A 518 -2.83 -6.03 37.12
CA ASP A 518 -3.83 -5.52 36.20
C ASP A 518 -3.82 -6.28 34.85
N GLU A 519 -4.75 -5.94 33.96
CA GLU A 519 -4.86 -6.44 32.59
C GLU A 519 -5.15 -5.29 31.62
N ILE A 520 -4.40 -5.23 30.53
CA ILE A 520 -4.64 -4.29 29.45
C ILE A 520 -5.42 -4.99 28.35
N LYS A 521 -6.55 -4.39 27.95
CA LYS A 521 -7.46 -4.92 26.94
C LYS A 521 -7.41 -4.09 25.68
N ASP A 522 -7.63 -4.75 24.53
CA ASP A 522 -7.84 -4.08 23.25
C ASP A 522 -9.22 -3.38 23.19
N SER A 523 -9.53 -2.72 22.08
CA SER A 523 -10.82 -2.05 21.87
C SER A 523 -12.02 -3.01 21.88
N ASN A 524 -11.80 -4.32 21.73
CA ASN A 524 -12.82 -5.37 21.79
C ASN A 524 -12.92 -6.05 23.15
N GLN A 525 -12.31 -5.48 24.20
CA GLN A 525 -12.26 -6.02 25.58
C GLN A 525 -11.51 -7.34 25.72
N LYS A 526 -10.69 -7.72 24.73
CA LYS A 526 -9.83 -8.90 24.82
C LYS A 526 -8.53 -8.53 25.52
N THR A 527 -8.12 -9.30 26.54
CA THR A 527 -6.86 -9.09 27.22
C THR A 527 -5.67 -9.30 26.28
N VAL A 528 -4.82 -8.27 26.15
CA VAL A 528 -3.61 -8.27 25.31
C VAL A 528 -2.35 -8.33 26.16
N PHE A 529 -2.32 -7.63 27.29
CA PHE A 529 -1.20 -7.70 28.24
C PHE A 529 -1.70 -7.99 29.65
N TRP A 530 -0.93 -8.80 30.37
CA TRP A 530 -0.97 -8.83 31.84
C TRP A 530 0.07 -7.86 32.38
N VAL A 531 -0.32 -7.14 33.42
CA VAL A 531 0.55 -6.19 34.11
C VAL A 531 1.00 -6.78 35.41
N PHE A 532 2.32 -6.74 35.64
CA PHE A 532 2.96 -7.23 36.85
C PHE A 532 3.83 -6.15 37.49
N GLU A 533 4.01 -6.23 38.80
CA GLU A 533 4.92 -5.36 39.53
C GLU A 533 5.78 -6.14 40.53
N LYS A 534 6.95 -5.52 40.88
CA LYS A 534 7.82 -5.87 42.00
C LYS A 534 7.99 -4.66 42.86
#